data_8f64db236f0b95782c28e1a6165fd5ea
#
_entry.id   8f64db236f0b95782c28e1a6165fd5ea
#
_cell.length_a   1.000
_cell.length_b   1.000
_cell.length_c   1.000
_cell.angle_alpha   90.00
_cell.angle_beta   90.00
_cell.angle_gamma   90.00
#
_symmetry.space_group_name_H-M   'P 1'
#
loop_
_entity.id
_entity.type
_entity.pdbx_description
1 polymer ?
#
loop_
_entity_poly.entity_id
_entity_poly.type
_entity_poly.pdbx_seq_one_letter_code
_entity_poly.pdbx_strand_id
1 'polypeptide(L)'
;MVGLSIVGRGGGIWIAITLVLVFMDRSRTRGAAVVLLALTLAFAVTDLAIKPVVARARPFEGSVATRVIDRRPLTYSFPSGHAASSVAAALTLSRLWPAGRLVLWSLATLVGLSRIYVGVHYPLDVVGGAMLGLACAVVANRLLTPRPPSTYRDPHR
;
A
#
# COMPACT_ATOMS: atom_id res chain seq x y z
N MET A 1 -1.89 8.53 18.76
CA MET A 1 -1.34 7.42 17.94
C MET A 1 -2.31 6.26 17.72
N VAL A 2 -3.20 5.94 18.65
CA VAL A 2 -4.25 4.89 18.47
C VAL A 2 -5.20 5.21 17.30
N GLY A 3 -5.55 6.48 17.07
CA GLY A 3 -6.43 6.90 15.97
C GLY A 3 -5.87 6.60 14.56
N LEU A 4 -4.55 6.73 14.34
CA LEU A 4 -3.91 6.40 13.07
C LEU A 4 -3.95 4.89 12.78
N SER A 5 -3.94 4.06 13.79
CA SER A 5 -4.00 2.60 13.68
C SER A 5 -5.39 2.11 13.23
N ILE A 6 -6.44 2.79 13.63
CA ILE A 6 -7.83 2.46 13.24
C ILE A 6 -8.08 2.88 11.78
N VAL A 7 -7.63 4.08 11.41
CA VAL A 7 -7.77 4.63 10.03
C VAL A 7 -6.84 3.92 9.05
N GLY A 8 -5.69 3.39 9.51
CA GLY A 8 -4.74 2.63 8.70
C GLY A 8 -5.15 1.19 8.39
N ARG A 9 -6.18 0.64 9.05
CA ARG A 9 -6.66 -0.72 8.75
C ARG A 9 -7.22 -0.78 7.32
N GLY A 10 -6.61 -1.63 6.49
CA GLY A 10 -7.11 -1.91 5.14
C GLY A 10 -7.02 -0.76 4.14
N GLY A 11 -6.17 0.24 4.38
CA GLY A 11 -5.97 1.31 3.41
C GLY A 11 -6.94 2.50 3.54
N GLY A 12 -7.72 2.60 4.63
CA GLY A 12 -8.75 3.63 4.81
C GLY A 12 -8.27 5.07 4.58
N ILE A 13 -7.08 5.44 5.07
CA ILE A 13 -6.50 6.77 4.82
C ILE A 13 -6.25 7.03 3.33
N TRP A 14 -5.82 6.02 2.60
CA TRP A 14 -5.52 6.12 1.18
C TRP A 14 -6.78 6.24 0.34
N ILE A 15 -7.85 5.52 0.75
CA ILE A 15 -9.18 5.66 0.15
C ILE A 15 -9.72 7.07 0.40
N ALA A 16 -9.59 7.59 1.63
CA ALA A 16 -10.04 8.95 1.95
C ALA A 16 -9.31 10.01 1.11
N ILE A 17 -7.97 9.92 0.99
CA ILE A 17 -7.20 10.82 0.13
C ILE A 17 -7.68 10.72 -1.32
N THR A 18 -7.90 9.49 -1.83
CA THR A 18 -8.40 9.27 -3.19
C THR A 18 -9.75 9.92 -3.42
N LEU A 19 -10.68 9.76 -2.49
CA LEU A 19 -12.03 10.37 -2.56
C LEU A 19 -11.97 11.89 -2.55
N VAL A 20 -11.14 12.49 -1.70
CA VAL A 20 -10.92 13.95 -1.68
C VAL A 20 -10.41 14.44 -3.02
N LEU A 21 -9.40 13.78 -3.61
CA LEU A 21 -8.85 14.17 -4.91
C LEU A 21 -9.87 14.06 -6.04
N VAL A 22 -10.73 13.04 -6.03
CA VAL A 22 -11.83 12.90 -7.01
C VAL A 22 -12.93 13.95 -6.78
N PHE A 23 -13.22 14.27 -5.52
CA PHE A 23 -14.18 15.32 -5.20
C PHE A 23 -13.74 16.69 -5.72
N MET A 24 -12.43 17.00 -5.57
CA MET A 24 -11.83 18.25 -6.05
C MET A 24 -11.76 18.29 -7.57
N ASP A 25 -11.59 17.15 -8.24
CA ASP A 25 -11.45 17.08 -9.69
C ASP A 25 -11.99 15.72 -10.20
N ARG A 26 -13.17 15.77 -10.79
CA ARG A 26 -13.89 14.58 -11.33
C ARG A 26 -13.15 13.88 -12.48
N SER A 27 -12.25 14.55 -13.18
CA SER A 27 -11.43 13.95 -14.24
C SER A 27 -10.52 12.83 -13.70
N ARG A 28 -10.26 12.81 -12.40
CA ARG A 28 -9.39 11.84 -11.70
C ARG A 28 -10.04 10.47 -11.44
N THR A 29 -11.28 10.25 -11.80
CA THR A 29 -12.00 8.98 -11.54
C THR A 29 -11.29 7.75 -12.07
N ARG A 30 -10.70 7.81 -13.28
CA ARG A 30 -9.91 6.69 -13.83
C ARG A 30 -8.67 6.40 -13.00
N GLY A 31 -7.96 7.45 -12.56
CA GLY A 31 -6.81 7.29 -11.68
C GLY A 31 -7.20 6.72 -10.31
N ALA A 32 -8.35 7.11 -9.77
CA ALA A 32 -8.90 6.54 -8.54
C ALA A 32 -9.19 5.03 -8.68
N ALA A 33 -9.69 4.58 -9.82
CA ALA A 33 -9.87 3.16 -10.09
C ALA A 33 -8.54 2.38 -10.04
N VAL A 34 -7.44 2.99 -10.55
CA VAL A 34 -6.10 2.39 -10.44
C VAL A 34 -5.67 2.27 -8.97
N VAL A 35 -5.90 3.31 -8.15
CA VAL A 35 -5.59 3.28 -6.72
C VAL A 35 -6.35 2.15 -6.03
N LEU A 36 -7.67 2.07 -6.24
CA LEU A 36 -8.51 1.05 -5.64
C LEU A 36 -8.10 -0.36 -6.06
N LEU A 37 -7.80 -0.57 -7.34
CA LEU A 37 -7.29 -1.86 -7.82
C LEU A 37 -5.95 -2.21 -7.16
N ALA A 38 -5.02 -1.25 -7.05
CA ALA A 38 -3.73 -1.48 -6.41
C ALA A 38 -3.88 -1.87 -4.93
N LEU A 39 -4.77 -1.20 -4.19
CA LEU A 39 -5.08 -1.52 -2.79
C LEU A 39 -5.73 -2.90 -2.66
N THR A 40 -6.67 -3.24 -3.53
CA THR A 40 -7.33 -4.56 -3.55
C THR A 40 -6.32 -5.67 -3.84
N LEU A 41 -5.45 -5.49 -4.84
CA LEU A 41 -4.39 -6.44 -5.14
C LEU A 41 -3.42 -6.59 -3.97
N ALA A 42 -2.99 -5.48 -3.36
CA ALA A 42 -2.10 -5.51 -2.21
C ALA A 42 -2.72 -6.29 -1.04
N PHE A 43 -4.00 -6.06 -0.73
CA PHE A 43 -4.72 -6.82 0.29
C PHE A 43 -4.83 -8.30 -0.07
N ALA A 44 -5.28 -8.64 -1.28
CA ALA A 44 -5.49 -10.01 -1.70
C ALA A 44 -4.17 -10.81 -1.66
N VAL A 45 -3.09 -10.25 -2.21
CA VAL A 45 -1.77 -10.91 -2.23
C VAL A 45 -1.19 -11.06 -0.82
N THR A 46 -1.25 -10.00 0.00
CA THR A 46 -0.65 -10.07 1.34
C THR A 46 -1.47 -10.88 2.32
N ASP A 47 -2.77 -10.59 2.44
CA ASP A 47 -3.60 -11.13 3.52
C ASP A 47 -4.26 -12.47 3.18
N LEU A 48 -4.63 -12.70 1.91
CA LEU A 48 -5.30 -13.93 1.51
C LEU A 48 -4.36 -14.98 0.92
N ALA A 49 -3.26 -14.56 0.25
CA ALA A 49 -2.36 -15.52 -0.39
C ALA A 49 -1.10 -15.80 0.45
N ILE A 50 -0.30 -14.77 0.78
CA ILE A 50 1.05 -14.99 1.33
C ILE A 50 1.02 -15.26 2.84
N LYS A 51 0.22 -14.52 3.62
CA LYS A 51 0.17 -14.70 5.08
C LYS A 51 -0.16 -16.11 5.50
N PRO A 52 -1.18 -16.79 4.95
CA PRO A 52 -1.50 -18.17 5.34
C PRO A 52 -0.40 -19.17 4.98
N VAL A 53 0.33 -18.92 3.87
CA VAL A 53 1.41 -19.82 3.41
C VAL A 53 2.66 -19.68 4.26
N VAL A 54 3.10 -18.42 4.53
CA VAL A 54 4.33 -18.18 5.29
C VAL A 54 4.12 -18.39 6.79
N ALA A 55 2.92 -18.11 7.30
CA ALA A 55 2.48 -18.34 8.69
C ALA A 55 3.47 -17.84 9.75
N ARG A 56 4.19 -16.71 9.49
CA ARG A 56 5.22 -16.19 10.38
C ARG A 56 4.61 -15.68 11.68
N ALA A 57 5.11 -16.14 12.83
CA ALA A 57 4.76 -15.62 14.14
C ALA A 57 5.14 -14.14 14.29
N ARG A 58 4.39 -13.40 15.10
CA ARG A 58 4.65 -11.97 15.33
C ARG A 58 5.72 -11.77 16.41
N PRO A 59 6.41 -10.59 16.42
CA PRO A 59 7.44 -10.31 17.42
C PRO A 59 6.99 -10.50 18.87
N PHE A 60 5.74 -10.18 19.19
CA PHE A 60 5.19 -10.29 20.54
C PHE A 60 4.80 -11.72 20.94
N GLU A 61 4.77 -12.67 20.02
CA GLU A 61 4.47 -14.07 20.30
C GLU A 61 5.74 -14.84 20.73
N GLY A 62 6.92 -14.38 20.27
CA GLY A 62 8.20 -15.03 20.54
C GLY A 62 9.05 -14.40 21.64
N SER A 63 8.68 -13.23 22.18
CA SER A 63 9.45 -12.53 23.18
C SER A 63 8.57 -11.81 24.20
N VAL A 64 8.77 -12.14 25.47
CA VAL A 64 8.11 -11.46 26.61
C VAL A 64 8.48 -9.97 26.69
N ALA A 65 9.60 -9.57 26.09
CA ALA A 65 10.12 -8.21 26.11
C ALA A 65 9.45 -7.28 25.08
N THR A 66 8.71 -7.82 24.07
CA THR A 66 8.08 -6.98 23.05
C THR A 66 6.77 -6.41 23.56
N ARG A 67 6.79 -5.16 23.99
CA ARG A 67 5.58 -4.44 24.40
C ARG A 67 4.80 -3.97 23.21
N VAL A 68 3.62 -4.55 22.96
CA VAL A 68 2.69 -4.06 21.93
C VAL A 68 1.94 -2.85 22.46
N ILE A 69 2.04 -1.74 21.74
CA ILE A 69 1.40 -0.46 22.12
C ILE A 69 -0.05 -0.36 21.58
N ASP A 70 -0.42 -1.26 20.64
CA ASP A 70 -1.74 -1.29 19.99
C ASP A 70 -2.42 -2.66 20.19
N ARG A 71 -3.63 -2.82 19.63
CA ARG A 71 -4.33 -4.11 19.61
C ARG A 71 -3.48 -5.18 18.92
N ARG A 72 -3.37 -6.34 19.55
CA ARG A 72 -2.68 -7.50 18.96
C ARG A 72 -3.45 -8.00 17.74
N PRO A 73 -2.87 -7.97 16.53
CA PRO A 73 -3.52 -8.52 15.36
C PRO A 73 -3.61 -10.05 15.45
N LEU A 74 -4.73 -10.60 14.97
CA LEU A 74 -4.99 -12.05 14.98
C LEU A 74 -4.45 -12.78 13.74
N THR A 75 -3.74 -12.07 12.84
CA THR A 75 -3.19 -12.61 11.59
C THR A 75 -1.68 -12.71 11.66
N TYR A 76 -1.07 -13.50 10.76
CA TYR A 76 0.38 -13.68 10.64
C TYR A 76 1.15 -12.38 10.36
N SER A 77 2.47 -12.41 10.67
CA SER A 77 3.34 -11.23 10.61
C SER A 77 3.76 -10.87 9.18
N PHE A 78 4.20 -11.83 8.39
CA PHE A 78 4.76 -11.59 7.05
C PHE A 78 3.73 -11.84 5.94
N PRO A 79 3.66 -10.97 4.95
CA PRO A 79 4.23 -9.62 4.87
C PRO A 79 3.34 -8.58 5.55
N SER A 80 3.87 -7.35 5.75
CA SER A 80 3.09 -6.25 6.33
C SER A 80 2.08 -5.69 5.34
N GLY A 81 0.78 -5.93 5.59
CA GLY A 81 -0.30 -5.38 4.76
C GLY A 81 -0.38 -3.85 4.79
N HIS A 82 -0.04 -3.21 5.93
CA HIS A 82 0.05 -1.75 6.02
C HIS A 82 1.15 -1.18 5.13
N ALA A 83 2.33 -1.80 5.09
CA ALA A 83 3.40 -1.38 4.21
C ALA A 83 3.03 -1.59 2.74
N ALA A 84 2.41 -2.73 2.41
CA ALA A 84 1.98 -3.04 1.04
C ALA A 84 0.94 -2.03 0.54
N SER A 85 -0.14 -1.81 1.29
CA SER A 85 -1.18 -0.84 0.92
C SER A 85 -0.63 0.60 0.84
N SER A 86 0.27 0.98 1.75
CA SER A 86 0.84 2.33 1.77
C SER A 86 1.73 2.61 0.57
N VAL A 87 2.61 1.67 0.21
CA VAL A 87 3.48 1.83 -0.97
C VAL A 87 2.66 1.76 -2.26
N ALA A 88 1.69 0.84 -2.35
CA ALA A 88 0.80 0.76 -3.50
C ALA A 88 0.03 2.08 -3.73
N ALA A 89 -0.53 2.65 -2.66
CA ALA A 89 -1.23 3.92 -2.70
C ALA A 89 -0.29 5.09 -3.03
N ALA A 90 0.88 5.18 -2.35
CA ALA A 90 1.82 6.27 -2.59
C ALA A 90 2.27 6.33 -4.05
N LEU A 91 2.56 5.17 -4.68
CA LEU A 91 2.95 5.12 -6.08
C LEU A 91 1.81 5.55 -7.02
N THR A 92 0.62 5.01 -6.82
CA THR A 92 -0.54 5.29 -7.71
C THR A 92 -1.06 6.71 -7.52
N LEU A 93 -1.19 7.19 -6.28
CA LEU A 93 -1.59 8.57 -5.97
C LEU A 93 -0.57 9.61 -6.41
N SER A 94 0.74 9.29 -6.39
CA SER A 94 1.77 10.20 -6.91
C SER A 94 1.63 10.50 -8.40
N ARG A 95 0.99 9.62 -9.16
CA ARG A 95 0.64 9.85 -10.57
C ARG A 95 -0.61 10.71 -10.71
N LEU A 96 -1.55 10.54 -9.80
CA LEU A 96 -2.81 11.28 -9.76
C LEU A 96 -2.63 12.70 -9.23
N TRP A 97 -1.68 12.88 -8.30
CA TRP A 97 -1.34 14.15 -7.66
C TRP A 97 0.19 14.30 -7.53
N PRO A 98 0.90 14.65 -8.62
CA PRO A 98 2.36 14.75 -8.64
C PRO A 98 2.93 15.74 -7.62
N ALA A 99 2.25 16.87 -7.39
CA ALA A 99 2.68 17.88 -6.41
C ALA A 99 2.69 17.35 -4.96
N GLY A 100 1.82 16.38 -4.64
CA GLY A 100 1.76 15.74 -3.32
C GLY A 100 2.70 14.57 -3.13
N ARG A 101 3.52 14.23 -4.13
CA ARG A 101 4.34 13.02 -4.13
C ARG A 101 5.20 12.87 -2.86
N LEU A 102 5.87 13.93 -2.45
CA LEU A 102 6.72 13.89 -1.25
C LEU A 102 5.92 13.55 0.00
N VAL A 103 4.77 14.19 0.19
CA VAL A 103 3.88 13.96 1.33
C VAL A 103 3.37 12.50 1.34
N LEU A 104 2.96 11.99 0.18
CA LEU A 104 2.44 10.62 0.05
C LEU A 104 3.51 9.57 0.40
N TRP A 105 4.74 9.74 -0.09
CA TRP A 105 5.84 8.82 0.22
C TRP A 105 6.32 8.95 1.66
N SER A 106 6.38 10.17 2.23
CA SER A 106 6.67 10.36 3.65
C SER A 106 5.64 9.68 4.53
N LEU A 107 4.35 9.83 4.22
CA LEU A 107 3.28 9.16 4.95
C LEU A 107 3.39 7.62 4.86
N ALA A 108 3.66 7.07 3.66
CA ALA A 108 3.84 5.64 3.48
C ALA A 108 5.01 5.09 4.30
N THR A 109 6.13 5.80 4.31
CA THR A 109 7.30 5.46 5.11
C THR A 109 6.98 5.49 6.60
N LEU A 110 6.33 6.55 7.09
CA LEU A 110 5.94 6.68 8.50
C LEU A 110 4.96 5.57 8.92
N VAL A 111 4.02 5.20 8.06
CA VAL A 111 3.12 4.06 8.32
C VAL A 111 3.93 2.77 8.43
N GLY A 112 4.86 2.50 7.52
CA GLY A 112 5.72 1.31 7.57
C GLY A 112 6.56 1.25 8.85
N LEU A 113 7.27 2.34 9.18
CA LEU A 113 8.10 2.44 10.39
C LEU A 113 7.26 2.32 11.67
N SER A 114 6.06 2.87 11.68
CA SER A 114 5.16 2.75 12.83
C SER A 114 4.83 1.29 13.18
N ARG A 115 4.81 0.37 12.20
CA ARG A 115 4.52 -1.05 12.44
C ARG A 115 5.64 -1.76 13.18
N ILE A 116 6.89 -1.33 12.94
CA ILE A 116 8.06 -1.81 13.67
C ILE A 116 8.04 -1.22 15.09
N TYR A 117 7.83 0.10 15.20
CA TYR A 117 7.80 0.80 16.48
C TYR A 117 6.72 0.26 17.44
N VAL A 118 5.54 -0.06 16.90
CA VAL A 118 4.41 -0.64 17.69
C VAL A 118 4.67 -2.11 18.07
N GLY A 119 5.72 -2.76 17.54
CA GLY A 119 6.11 -4.12 17.88
C GLY A 119 5.25 -5.22 17.24
N VAL A 120 4.52 -4.90 16.15
CA VAL A 120 3.61 -5.87 15.49
C VAL A 120 4.21 -6.52 14.24
N HIS A 121 5.30 -5.97 13.69
CA HIS A 121 6.01 -6.47 12.52
C HIS A 121 7.53 -6.38 12.69
N TYR A 122 8.23 -7.35 12.10
CA TYR A 122 9.68 -7.27 11.92
C TYR A 122 10.03 -6.31 10.77
N PRO A 123 11.25 -5.74 10.72
CA PRO A 123 11.70 -4.91 9.60
C PRO A 123 11.54 -5.59 8.23
N LEU A 124 11.85 -6.88 8.14
CA LEU A 124 11.70 -7.66 6.90
C LEU A 124 10.24 -7.81 6.45
N ASP A 125 9.28 -7.83 7.38
CA ASP A 125 7.85 -7.86 7.02
C ASP A 125 7.44 -6.56 6.33
N VAL A 126 7.99 -5.44 6.80
CA VAL A 126 7.73 -4.11 6.23
C VAL A 126 8.37 -3.98 4.84
N VAL A 127 9.62 -4.42 4.70
CA VAL A 127 10.32 -4.42 3.39
C VAL A 127 9.58 -5.32 2.40
N GLY A 128 9.27 -6.57 2.79
CA GLY A 128 8.52 -7.51 1.94
C GLY A 128 7.15 -6.96 1.53
N GLY A 129 6.43 -6.35 2.48
CA GLY A 129 5.16 -5.67 2.20
C GLY A 129 5.34 -4.51 1.21
N ALA A 130 6.35 -3.67 1.39
CA ALA A 130 6.65 -2.55 0.49
C ALA A 130 6.93 -3.01 -0.95
N MET A 131 7.74 -4.06 -1.12
CA MET A 131 8.03 -4.64 -2.44
C MET A 131 6.77 -5.19 -3.12
N LEU A 132 5.92 -5.90 -2.37
CA LEU A 132 4.65 -6.41 -2.89
C LEU A 132 3.69 -5.27 -3.27
N GLY A 133 3.61 -4.22 -2.43
CA GLY A 133 2.81 -3.03 -2.74
C GLY A 133 3.27 -2.35 -4.03
N LEU A 134 4.59 -2.24 -4.23
CA LEU A 134 5.17 -1.71 -5.46
C LEU A 134 4.75 -2.56 -6.68
N ALA A 135 4.88 -3.88 -6.59
CA ALA A 135 4.49 -4.81 -7.66
C ALA A 135 3.00 -4.68 -7.99
N CYS A 136 2.12 -4.69 -6.97
CA CYS A 136 0.68 -4.53 -7.15
C CYS A 136 0.31 -3.20 -7.81
N ALA A 137 0.97 -2.10 -7.43
CA ALA A 137 0.76 -0.80 -8.05
C ALA A 137 1.19 -0.78 -9.52
N VAL A 138 2.32 -1.41 -9.85
CA VAL A 138 2.78 -1.54 -11.24
C VAL A 138 1.77 -2.35 -12.06
N VAL A 139 1.29 -3.47 -11.55
CA VAL A 139 0.27 -4.30 -12.21
C VAL A 139 -1.02 -3.51 -12.42
N ALA A 140 -1.55 -2.85 -11.40
CA ALA A 140 -2.77 -2.06 -11.49
C ALA A 140 -2.66 -0.94 -12.55
N ASN A 141 -1.52 -0.25 -12.58
CA ASN A 141 -1.25 0.77 -13.60
C ASN A 141 -1.22 0.18 -15.02
N ARG A 142 -0.59 -0.98 -15.21
CA ARG A 142 -0.52 -1.62 -16.53
C ARG A 142 -1.88 -2.09 -17.03
N LEU A 143 -2.75 -2.55 -16.12
CA LEU A 143 -4.08 -3.06 -16.48
C LEU A 143 -5.07 -1.95 -16.83
N LEU A 144 -5.04 -0.81 -16.12
CA LEU A 144 -6.05 0.23 -16.25
C LEU A 144 -5.58 1.49 -16.99
N THR A 145 -4.28 1.63 -17.28
CA THR A 145 -3.76 2.76 -18.06
C THR A 145 -3.50 2.29 -19.50
N PRO A 146 -4.26 2.80 -20.49
CA PRO A 146 -4.04 2.46 -21.90
C PRO A 146 -2.60 2.82 -22.31
N ARG A 147 -1.94 1.92 -23.03
CA ARG A 147 -0.67 2.26 -23.68
C ARG A 147 -0.95 3.31 -24.74
N PRO A 148 -0.15 4.39 -24.85
CA PRO A 148 -0.24 5.27 -26.01
C PRO A 148 -0.07 4.41 -27.27
N PRO A 149 -0.81 4.68 -28.37
CA PRO A 149 -0.60 4.00 -29.62
C PRO A 149 0.88 4.15 -29.99
N SER A 150 1.52 3.04 -30.37
CA SER A 150 2.88 3.09 -30.89
C SER A 150 2.85 3.96 -32.15
N THR A 151 3.43 5.15 -32.07
CA THR A 151 3.70 5.97 -33.26
C THR A 151 4.82 5.30 -34.04
N TYR A 152 4.52 4.19 -34.69
CA TYR A 152 5.36 3.65 -35.77
C TYR A 152 5.30 4.69 -36.89
N ARG A 153 6.30 5.57 -36.93
CA ARG A 153 6.56 6.36 -38.14
C ARG A 153 7.12 5.39 -39.16
N ASP A 154 6.32 5.08 -40.15
CA ASP A 154 6.77 4.41 -41.36
C ASP A 154 7.88 5.30 -41.98
N PRO A 155 9.16 4.81 -42.02
CA PRO A 155 10.26 5.61 -42.54
C PRO A 155 10.20 5.81 -44.07
N HIS A 156 9.17 5.28 -44.75
CA HIS A 156 9.01 5.33 -46.20
C HIS A 156 7.82 6.21 -46.67
N ARG A 157 7.23 7.07 -45.80
CA ARG A 157 6.29 8.12 -46.22
C ARG A 157 6.87 9.50 -46.12
#